data_b644d02ccaff0d2275b64db506984e3c
#
_entry.id   b644d02ccaff0d2275b64db506984e3c
#
_cell.length_a   1.000
_cell.length_b   1.000
_cell.length_c   1.000
_cell.angle_alpha   90.00
_cell.angle_beta   90.00
_cell.angle_gamma   90.00
#
_symmetry.space_group_name_H-M   'P 1'
#
loop_
_entity.id
_entity.type
_entity.pdbx_description
1 polymer ?
#
loop_
_entity_poly.entity_id
_entity_poly.type
_entity_poly.pdbx_seq_one_letter_code
_entity_poly.pdbx_strand_id
1 'polypeptide(L)'
;ASIEHTMQARQARFALGELLRARGIAVEPGAEMSGINRRRAHKGLAEIALLATELRGLPSPSALELAETEARAALHFHAVRRLSLPRNLLGRVIEISVILDRAAHLLERGYAVQVATLFERAVTPRNIALFASRDAARLPAVRDPKT
;
A
#
# COMPACT_ATOMS: atom_id res chain seq x y z
N ALA A 1 9.02 11.91 -4.74
CA ALA A 1 9.79 11.19 -3.71
C ALA A 1 10.44 9.97 -4.36
N SER A 2 11.75 9.77 -4.17
CA SER A 2 12.48 8.61 -4.70
C SER A 2 11.85 7.31 -4.16
N ILE A 3 11.86 6.24 -4.97
CA ILE A 3 11.43 4.89 -4.58
C ILE A 3 12.20 4.44 -3.32
N GLU A 4 13.47 4.74 -3.22
CA GLU A 4 14.32 4.49 -2.05
C GLU A 4 13.77 5.12 -0.77
N HIS A 5 13.37 6.39 -0.82
CA HIS A 5 12.84 7.11 0.33
C HIS A 5 11.53 6.50 0.85
N THR A 6 10.67 6.04 -0.06
CA THR A 6 9.44 5.33 0.29
C THR A 6 9.74 3.96 0.91
N MET A 7 10.79 3.30 0.44
CA MET A 7 11.20 2.00 0.95
C MET A 7 11.78 2.08 2.36
N GLN A 8 12.62 3.08 2.60
CA GLN A 8 13.20 3.34 3.91
C GLN A 8 12.11 3.60 4.97
N ALA A 9 11.10 4.42 4.63
CA ALA A 9 9.97 4.65 5.53
C ALA A 9 9.15 3.38 5.82
N ARG A 10 8.97 2.50 4.84
CA ARG A 10 8.29 1.21 5.03
C ARG A 10 9.09 0.27 5.93
N GLN A 11 10.40 0.22 5.75
CA GLN A 11 11.30 -0.59 6.57
C GLN A 11 11.31 -0.10 8.02
N ALA A 12 11.40 1.23 8.25
CA ALA A 12 11.34 1.81 9.57
C ALA A 12 10.03 1.47 10.30
N ARG A 13 8.89 1.56 9.61
CA ARG A 13 7.58 1.18 10.18
C ARG A 13 7.49 -0.30 10.51
N PHE A 14 8.01 -1.15 9.64
CA PHE A 14 8.07 -2.59 9.88
C PHE A 14 8.91 -2.89 11.13
N ALA A 15 10.09 -2.25 11.23
CA ALA A 15 10.96 -2.38 12.41
C ALA A 15 10.29 -1.88 13.70
N LEU A 16 9.51 -0.78 13.63
CA LEU A 16 8.72 -0.32 14.78
C LEU A 16 7.72 -1.38 15.25
N GLY A 17 7.03 -2.05 14.33
CA GLY A 17 6.14 -3.16 14.66
C GLY A 17 6.87 -4.32 15.35
N GLU A 18 8.09 -4.65 14.92
CA GLU A 18 8.95 -5.67 15.55
C GLU A 18 9.39 -5.24 16.96
N LEU A 19 9.78 -3.98 17.15
CA LEU A 19 10.14 -3.42 18.44
C LEU A 19 8.99 -3.53 19.46
N LEU A 20 7.81 -3.09 19.06
CA LEU A 20 6.63 -3.11 19.94
C LEU A 20 6.23 -4.55 20.30
N ARG A 21 6.28 -5.49 19.34
CA ARG A 21 6.02 -6.91 19.63
C ARG A 21 7.07 -7.53 20.56
N ALA A 22 8.34 -7.21 20.39
CA ALA A 22 9.42 -7.67 21.29
C ALA A 22 9.21 -7.16 22.72
N ARG A 23 8.56 -6.02 22.89
CA ARG A 23 8.16 -5.47 24.21
C ARG A 23 6.81 -5.99 24.73
N GLY A 24 6.23 -7.01 24.09
CA GLY A 24 4.97 -7.63 24.50
C GLY A 24 3.72 -6.85 24.12
N ILE A 25 3.84 -5.84 23.25
CA ILE A 25 2.69 -5.04 22.81
C ILE A 25 2.09 -5.68 21.55
N ALA A 26 0.84 -6.12 21.66
CA ALA A 26 0.07 -6.59 20.52
C ALA A 26 -0.28 -5.39 19.63
N VAL A 27 0.28 -5.37 18.42
CA VAL A 27 0.03 -4.32 17.42
C VAL A 27 -0.48 -4.97 16.15
N GLU A 28 -1.70 -4.60 15.76
CA GLU A 28 -2.26 -5.00 14.48
C GLU A 28 -1.44 -4.42 13.32
N PRO A 29 -1.33 -5.14 12.19
CA PRO A 29 -0.61 -4.64 11.01
C PRO A 29 -1.14 -3.29 10.53
N GLY A 30 -0.29 -2.29 10.53
CA GLY A 30 -0.63 -0.91 10.16
C GLY A 30 -0.96 0.00 11.34
N ALA A 31 -1.16 -0.53 12.55
CA ALA A 31 -1.45 0.23 13.76
C ALA A 31 -0.18 0.65 14.54
N GLU A 32 1.01 0.23 14.09
CA GLU A 32 2.29 0.59 14.72
C GLU A 32 2.49 2.11 14.80
N MET A 33 1.95 2.85 13.82
CA MET A 33 2.03 4.31 13.72
C MET A 33 0.81 5.04 14.31
N SER A 34 -0.06 4.37 15.06
CA SER A 34 -1.23 5.02 15.67
C SER A 34 -0.80 6.19 16.59
N GLY A 35 -1.37 7.37 16.34
CA GLY A 35 -1.01 8.61 17.03
C GLY A 35 0.24 9.31 16.50
N ILE A 36 0.94 8.75 15.50
CA ILE A 36 2.17 9.32 14.94
C ILE A 36 1.93 9.71 13.49
N ASN A 37 2.38 10.91 13.10
CA ASN A 37 2.33 11.33 11.71
C ASN A 37 3.20 10.41 10.83
N ARG A 38 2.58 9.79 9.82
CA ARG A 38 3.25 8.83 8.92
C ARG A 38 4.49 9.40 8.22
N ARG A 39 4.57 10.71 8.01
CA ARG A 39 5.75 11.36 7.43
C ARG A 39 7.00 11.24 8.31
N ARG A 40 6.84 11.03 9.63
CA ARG A 40 7.97 10.83 10.54
C ARG A 40 8.77 9.56 10.24
N ALA A 41 8.14 8.54 9.64
CA ALA A 41 8.83 7.31 9.25
C ALA A 41 9.99 7.51 8.26
N HIS A 42 9.99 8.62 7.52
CA HIS A 42 11.12 8.99 6.63
C HIS A 42 12.39 9.39 7.40
N LYS A 43 12.28 9.68 8.68
CA LYS A 43 13.43 10.00 9.55
C LYS A 43 14.10 8.77 10.17
N GLY A 44 13.54 7.56 9.90
CA GLY A 44 14.09 6.30 10.39
C GLY A 44 13.42 5.77 11.65
N LEU A 45 13.88 4.58 12.10
CA LEU A 45 13.32 3.88 13.25
C LEU A 45 13.46 4.68 14.55
N ALA A 46 14.62 5.27 14.80
CA ALA A 46 14.90 5.96 16.07
C ALA A 46 13.86 7.04 16.40
N GLU A 47 13.54 7.89 15.43
CA GLU A 47 12.55 8.96 15.58
C GLU A 47 11.14 8.41 15.92
N ILE A 48 10.66 7.45 15.15
CA ILE A 48 9.30 6.92 15.35
C ILE A 48 9.20 6.01 16.58
N ALA A 49 10.29 5.36 16.96
CA ALA A 49 10.33 4.51 18.15
C ALA A 49 10.26 5.35 19.43
N LEU A 50 10.97 6.48 19.50
CA LEU A 50 10.86 7.43 20.62
C LEU A 50 9.41 7.92 20.78
N LEU A 51 8.78 8.39 19.71
CA LEU A 51 7.40 8.85 19.73
C LEU A 51 6.42 7.73 20.11
N ALA A 52 6.63 6.53 19.58
CA ALA A 52 5.75 5.39 19.84
C ALA A 52 5.81 4.91 21.29
N THR A 53 6.99 4.94 21.90
CA THR A 53 7.17 4.57 23.31
C THR A 53 6.67 5.64 24.25
N GLU A 54 6.90 6.91 23.96
CA GLU A 54 6.36 8.05 24.72
C GLU A 54 4.83 8.01 24.77
N LEU A 55 4.16 7.87 23.59
CA LEU A 55 2.70 7.79 23.51
C LEU A 55 2.10 6.61 24.28
N ARG A 56 2.87 5.57 24.53
CA ARG A 56 2.43 4.36 25.25
C ARG A 56 2.91 4.30 26.69
N GLY A 57 3.56 5.35 27.19
CA GLY A 57 4.12 5.38 28.53
C GLY A 57 5.23 4.33 28.76
N LEU A 58 5.96 3.98 27.72
CA LEU A 58 7.03 2.98 27.77
C LEU A 58 8.41 3.66 27.90
N PRO A 59 9.41 2.97 28.46
CA PRO A 59 10.78 3.47 28.48
C PRO A 59 11.30 3.69 27.06
N SER A 60 12.09 4.75 26.87
CA SER A 60 12.75 5.03 25.60
C SER A 60 13.66 3.86 25.19
N PRO A 61 13.69 3.48 23.89
CA PRO A 61 14.54 2.40 23.45
C PRO A 61 16.02 2.79 23.50
N SER A 62 16.88 1.85 23.88
CA SER A 62 18.33 2.06 23.85
C SER A 62 18.88 1.99 22.41
N ALA A 63 20.05 2.56 22.19
CA ALA A 63 20.72 2.50 20.89
C ALA A 63 20.98 1.04 20.45
N LEU A 64 21.34 0.16 21.40
CA LEU A 64 21.56 -1.25 21.14
C LEU A 64 20.26 -1.95 20.69
N GLU A 65 19.16 -1.71 21.43
CA GLU A 65 17.84 -2.28 21.10
C GLU A 65 17.35 -1.83 19.72
N LEU A 66 17.59 -0.58 19.35
CA LEU A 66 17.26 -0.08 18.02
C LEU A 66 18.08 -0.78 16.93
N ALA A 67 19.40 -0.91 17.12
CA ALA A 67 20.28 -1.56 16.16
C ALA A 67 19.94 -3.05 15.97
N GLU A 68 19.67 -3.79 17.05
CA GLU A 68 19.26 -5.19 16.98
C GLU A 68 17.89 -5.35 16.29
N THR A 69 16.97 -4.42 16.57
CA THR A 69 15.65 -4.41 15.92
C THR A 69 15.76 -4.14 14.43
N GLU A 70 16.58 -3.17 14.03
CA GLU A 70 16.81 -2.87 12.60
C GLU A 70 17.41 -4.06 11.86
N ALA A 71 18.41 -4.74 12.47
CA ALA A 71 19.03 -5.93 11.89
C ALA A 71 18.03 -7.07 11.68
N ARG A 72 17.22 -7.40 12.69
CA ARG A 72 16.15 -8.41 12.58
C ARG A 72 15.11 -8.03 11.55
N ALA A 73 14.65 -6.78 11.63
CA ALA A 73 13.62 -6.27 10.74
C ALA A 73 14.07 -6.26 9.27
N ALA A 74 15.33 -5.99 8.98
CA ALA A 74 15.88 -6.05 7.63
C ALA A 74 15.74 -7.45 7.02
N LEU A 75 16.08 -8.49 7.75
CA LEU A 75 15.96 -9.89 7.29
C LEU A 75 14.49 -10.26 7.00
N HIS A 76 13.59 -9.98 7.94
CA HIS A 76 12.16 -10.28 7.80
C HIS A 76 11.51 -9.45 6.69
N PHE A 77 11.87 -8.18 6.57
CA PHE A 77 11.33 -7.28 5.55
C PHE A 77 11.67 -7.75 4.14
N HIS A 78 12.89 -8.24 3.92
CA HIS A 78 13.29 -8.84 2.64
C HIS A 78 12.47 -10.09 2.32
N ALA A 79 12.21 -10.96 3.29
CA ALA A 79 11.36 -12.14 3.10
C ALA A 79 9.92 -11.77 2.74
N VAL A 80 9.30 -10.84 3.48
CA VAL A 80 7.95 -10.33 3.20
C VAL A 80 7.87 -9.69 1.81
N ARG A 81 8.89 -8.96 1.38
CA ARG A 81 8.93 -8.37 0.04
C ARG A 81 8.96 -9.41 -1.08
N ARG A 82 9.72 -10.51 -0.92
CA ARG A 82 9.71 -11.61 -1.90
C ARG A 82 8.31 -12.20 -2.06
N LEU A 83 7.58 -12.37 -0.96
CA LEU A 83 6.20 -12.87 -0.97
C LEU A 83 5.21 -11.87 -1.59
N SER A 84 5.54 -10.57 -1.61
CA SER A 84 4.68 -9.56 -2.23
C SER A 84 4.78 -9.50 -3.76
N LEU A 85 5.82 -10.07 -4.37
CA LEU A 85 6.00 -10.10 -5.83
C LEU A 85 4.86 -10.83 -6.56
N PRO A 86 4.50 -12.08 -6.20
CA PRO A 86 3.36 -12.75 -6.82
C PRO A 86 2.06 -11.97 -6.68
N ARG A 87 1.80 -11.40 -5.50
CA ARG A 87 0.61 -10.57 -5.27
C ARG A 87 0.56 -9.35 -6.18
N ASN A 88 1.70 -8.70 -6.41
CA ASN A 88 1.77 -7.52 -7.27
C ASN A 88 1.61 -7.88 -8.75
N LEU A 89 2.15 -9.03 -9.18
CA LEU A 89 1.98 -9.55 -10.53
C LEU A 89 0.54 -9.99 -10.81
N LEU A 90 -0.04 -10.76 -9.89
CA LEU A 90 -1.40 -11.27 -10.01
C LEU A 90 -2.47 -10.19 -9.76
N GLY A 91 -2.15 -9.17 -8.98
CA GLY A 91 -3.10 -8.10 -8.61
C GLY A 91 -3.72 -7.43 -9.84
N ARG A 92 -2.95 -7.19 -10.89
CA ARG A 92 -3.46 -6.59 -12.14
C ARG A 92 -4.33 -7.56 -12.92
N VAL A 93 -3.99 -8.83 -12.95
CA VAL A 93 -4.78 -9.87 -13.62
C VAL A 93 -6.14 -10.00 -12.92
N ILE A 94 -6.15 -10.08 -11.60
CA ILE A 94 -7.38 -10.16 -10.80
C ILE A 94 -8.23 -8.90 -11.00
N GLU A 95 -7.64 -7.72 -10.97
CA GLU A 95 -8.36 -6.45 -11.22
C GLU A 95 -9.05 -6.46 -12.57
N ILE A 96 -8.34 -6.84 -13.64
CA ILE A 96 -8.89 -6.91 -14.98
C ILE A 96 -9.99 -7.97 -15.06
N SER A 97 -9.79 -9.15 -14.48
CA SER A 97 -10.79 -10.22 -14.45
C SER A 97 -12.09 -9.77 -13.78
N VAL A 98 -12.00 -9.09 -12.63
CA VAL A 98 -13.17 -8.55 -11.92
C VAL A 98 -13.87 -7.47 -12.75
N ILE A 99 -13.14 -6.61 -13.46
CA ILE A 99 -13.73 -5.56 -14.31
C ILE A 99 -14.46 -6.18 -15.50
N LEU A 100 -13.84 -7.18 -16.15
CA LEU A 100 -14.45 -7.88 -17.29
C LEU A 100 -15.70 -8.67 -16.87
N ASP A 101 -15.67 -9.35 -15.73
CA ASP A 101 -16.83 -10.05 -15.17
C ASP A 101 -18.01 -9.09 -14.93
N ARG A 102 -17.72 -7.94 -14.31
CA ARG A 102 -18.73 -6.89 -14.11
C ARG A 102 -19.25 -6.30 -15.43
N ALA A 103 -18.38 -6.13 -16.40
CA ALA A 103 -18.76 -5.65 -17.72
C ALA A 103 -19.70 -6.64 -18.42
N ALA A 104 -19.37 -7.92 -18.40
CA ALA A 104 -20.18 -8.98 -18.96
C ALA A 104 -21.58 -9.04 -18.29
N HIS A 105 -21.59 -9.00 -16.97
CA HIS A 105 -22.83 -8.99 -16.19
C HIS A 105 -23.77 -7.79 -16.50
N LEU A 106 -23.20 -6.62 -16.77
CA LEU A 106 -23.98 -5.43 -17.15
C LEU A 106 -24.49 -5.54 -18.58
N LEU A 107 -23.67 -6.06 -19.51
CA LEU A 107 -24.07 -6.31 -20.90
C LEU A 107 -25.25 -7.29 -20.98
N GLU A 108 -25.22 -8.39 -20.21
CA GLU A 108 -26.31 -9.36 -20.11
C GLU A 108 -27.62 -8.76 -19.62
N ARG A 109 -27.55 -7.64 -18.89
CA ARG A 109 -28.71 -6.87 -18.39
C ARG A 109 -29.15 -5.72 -19.31
N GLY A 110 -28.60 -5.67 -20.53
CA GLY A 110 -28.97 -4.70 -21.53
C GLY A 110 -28.38 -3.31 -21.32
N TYR A 111 -27.30 -3.19 -20.53
CA TYR A 111 -26.55 -1.94 -20.47
C TYR A 111 -25.52 -1.87 -21.59
N ALA A 112 -25.33 -0.71 -22.18
CA ALA A 112 -24.12 -0.40 -22.93
C ALA A 112 -22.98 -0.21 -21.94
N VAL A 113 -21.84 -0.84 -22.20
CA VAL A 113 -20.69 -0.85 -21.27
C VAL A 113 -19.43 -0.43 -21.99
N GLN A 114 -18.63 0.35 -21.30
CA GLN A 114 -17.34 0.81 -21.77
C GLN A 114 -16.29 0.68 -20.67
N VAL A 115 -15.15 0.08 -21.00
CA VAL A 115 -13.99 0.00 -20.12
C VAL A 115 -12.91 0.90 -20.69
N ALA A 116 -12.40 1.83 -19.90
CA ALA A 116 -11.40 2.78 -20.34
C ALA A 116 -10.31 3.00 -19.30
N THR A 117 -9.13 3.35 -19.75
CA THR A 117 -8.03 3.81 -18.90
C THR A 117 -8.16 5.33 -18.75
N LEU A 118 -8.30 5.82 -17.50
CA LEU A 118 -8.48 7.25 -17.22
C LEU A 118 -7.16 8.01 -17.05
N PHE A 119 -6.14 7.34 -16.57
CA PHE A 119 -4.85 7.95 -16.26
C PHE A 119 -3.71 7.06 -16.72
N GLU A 120 -2.55 7.64 -16.96
CA GLU A 120 -1.34 6.85 -17.19
C GLU A 120 -0.99 6.02 -15.97
N ARG A 121 -0.44 4.82 -16.20
CA ARG A 121 -0.02 3.89 -15.14
C ARG A 121 1.02 4.49 -14.20
N ALA A 122 1.81 5.44 -14.68
CA ALA A 122 2.80 6.16 -13.88
C ALA A 122 2.15 7.06 -12.82
N VAL A 123 0.94 7.56 -13.08
CA VAL A 123 0.18 8.42 -12.14
C VAL A 123 -0.49 7.56 -11.07
N THR A 124 -1.14 6.47 -11.47
CA THR A 124 -1.76 5.53 -10.55
C THR A 124 -1.88 4.14 -11.18
N PRO A 125 -1.56 3.07 -10.44
CA PRO A 125 -1.76 1.71 -10.91
C PRO A 125 -3.24 1.33 -11.06
N ARG A 126 -4.15 2.03 -10.36
CA ARG A 126 -5.61 1.85 -10.44
C ARG A 126 -6.18 2.88 -11.41
N ASN A 127 -6.04 2.61 -12.68
CA ASN A 127 -6.35 3.55 -13.75
C ASN A 127 -7.48 3.10 -14.69
N ILE A 128 -8.15 1.99 -14.39
CA ILE A 128 -9.25 1.46 -15.21
C ILE A 128 -10.57 1.91 -14.60
N ALA A 129 -11.47 2.41 -15.46
CA ALA A 129 -12.85 2.71 -15.14
C ALA A 129 -13.80 1.87 -15.99
N LEU A 130 -14.92 1.48 -15.39
CA LEU A 130 -16.05 0.84 -16.03
C LEU A 130 -17.21 1.84 -16.06
N PHE A 131 -17.69 2.18 -17.23
CA PHE A 131 -18.86 2.99 -17.47
C PHE A 131 -19.99 2.13 -17.97
N ALA A 132 -21.19 2.34 -17.47
CA ALA A 132 -22.37 1.65 -17.93
C ALA A 132 -23.57 2.58 -17.99
N SER A 133 -24.38 2.47 -19.05
CA SER A 133 -25.62 3.24 -19.22
C SER A 133 -26.62 2.41 -20.00
N ARG A 134 -27.92 2.63 -19.75
CA ARG A 134 -28.99 2.05 -20.60
C ARG A 134 -29.06 2.77 -21.96
N ASP A 135 -28.57 3.99 -22.04
CA ASP A 135 -28.45 4.78 -23.26
C ASP A 135 -26.97 4.86 -23.64
N ALA A 136 -26.60 4.23 -24.75
CA ALA A 136 -25.21 4.19 -25.22
C ALA A 136 -24.66 5.61 -25.53
N ALA A 137 -25.53 6.56 -25.89
CA ALA A 137 -25.13 7.94 -26.17
C ALA A 137 -24.61 8.69 -24.94
N ARG A 138 -24.88 8.18 -23.74
CA ARG A 138 -24.38 8.74 -22.48
C ARG A 138 -23.03 8.19 -22.03
N LEU A 139 -22.47 7.26 -22.75
CA LEU A 139 -21.12 6.79 -22.44
C LEU A 139 -20.08 7.85 -22.80
N PRO A 140 -19.02 8.01 -22.00
CA PRO A 140 -18.00 9.00 -22.32
C PRO A 140 -17.29 8.65 -23.63
N ALA A 141 -16.98 9.64 -24.46
CA ALA A 141 -16.11 9.45 -25.59
C ALA A 141 -14.73 8.99 -25.10
N VAL A 142 -14.24 7.84 -25.57
CA VAL A 142 -12.88 7.37 -25.26
C VAL A 142 -11.90 8.30 -25.94
N ARG A 143 -11.17 9.09 -25.17
CA ARG A 143 -9.96 9.73 -25.69
C ARG A 143 -8.86 8.66 -25.69
N ASP A 144 -8.31 8.41 -26.86
CA ASP A 144 -7.10 7.59 -26.94
C ASP A 144 -5.97 8.34 -26.20
N PRO A 145 -5.34 7.75 -25.17
CA PRO A 145 -4.28 8.42 -24.41
C PRO A 145 -3.03 8.75 -25.22
N LYS A 146 -3.02 8.45 -26.54
CA LYS A 146 -1.92 8.72 -27.46
C LYS A 146 -2.16 9.89 -28.43
N THR A 147 -3.25 10.64 -28.29
CA THR A 147 -3.50 11.86 -29.07
C THR A 147 -3.43 13.13 -28.23
#